data_6dbe5aaba404cfdaded09bfb3b6eb281
#
_entry.id   6dbe5aaba404cfdaded09bfb3b6eb281
#
_cell.length_a   1.000
_cell.length_b   1.000
_cell.length_c   1.000
_cell.angle_alpha   90.00
_cell.angle_beta   90.00
_cell.angle_gamma   90.00
#
_symmetry.space_group_name_H-M   'P 1'
#
loop_
_entity.id
_entity.type
_entity.pdbx_description
1 polymer ?
#
loop_
_entity_poly.entity_id
_entity_poly.type
_entity_poly.pdbx_seq_one_letter_code
_entity_poly.pdbx_strand_id
1 'polypeptide(L)'
;MANKLALVFGGSRGIGAAAVQKLAEQGFDVAFTYVSNPPDEQESTSGSKVVGYQVDITDPAQVVKVFSAVSNDFGSAPDCVVANAGINVPPGPVADFNNDNFRKLVEVNLVGAFNVLQHAARNVQEGGAIIGVTTTLVRFAAPGLGPYSATKAAFECLLRSMQKELAGRGIRVNGVAPGPVDTDLFRSGKDEAAVQRSAAMSPFNRVGKPEEVAEVIAFLASPKSSWVAGQIVQPNGGLV
;
A
#
# COMPACT_ATOMS: atom_id res chain seq x y z
N MET A 1 26.34 3.72 10.23
CA MET A 1 25.33 4.69 9.74
C MET A 1 23.99 4.24 10.33
N ALA A 2 23.10 5.16 10.69
CA ALA A 2 21.76 4.77 11.11
C ALA A 2 21.03 4.08 9.95
N ASN A 3 20.17 3.10 10.28
CA ASN A 3 19.33 2.45 9.29
C ASN A 3 18.37 3.48 8.66
N LYS A 4 17.98 3.26 7.40
CA LYS A 4 16.88 4.00 6.79
C LYS A 4 15.57 3.61 7.44
N LEU A 5 14.62 4.54 7.51
CA LEU A 5 13.31 4.33 8.13
C LEU A 5 12.22 4.22 7.08
N ALA A 6 11.42 3.16 7.16
CA ALA A 6 10.19 3.00 6.38
C ALA A 6 8.96 3.09 7.29
N LEU A 7 7.88 3.76 6.81
CA LEU A 7 6.58 3.78 7.46
C LEU A 7 5.54 3.13 6.54
N VAL A 8 4.97 2.00 6.95
CA VAL A 8 4.02 1.20 6.16
C VAL A 8 2.62 1.32 6.75
N PHE A 9 1.71 1.99 6.07
CA PHE A 9 0.30 2.06 6.46
C PHE A 9 -0.43 0.77 6.10
N GLY A 10 -1.06 0.12 7.10
CA GLY A 10 -1.72 -1.18 6.94
C GLY A 10 -0.73 -2.34 6.86
N GLY A 11 0.28 -2.34 7.73
CA GLY A 11 1.38 -3.32 7.74
C GLY A 11 1.13 -4.60 8.55
N SER A 12 -0.06 -4.80 9.11
CA SER A 12 -0.32 -5.95 10.00
C SER A 12 -0.67 -7.26 9.29
N ARG A 13 -1.01 -7.25 8.00
CA ARG A 13 -1.40 -8.44 7.24
C ARG A 13 -1.20 -8.28 5.74
N GLY A 14 -1.25 -9.40 5.02
CA GLY A 14 -1.24 -9.44 3.55
C GLY A 14 -0.01 -8.75 2.94
N ILE A 15 -0.22 -7.96 1.89
CA ILE A 15 0.84 -7.24 1.17
C ILE A 15 1.61 -6.30 2.11
N GLY A 16 0.91 -5.64 3.04
CA GLY A 16 1.54 -4.72 3.99
C GLY A 16 2.51 -5.42 4.92
N ALA A 17 2.11 -6.57 5.49
CA ALA A 17 3.00 -7.36 6.38
C ALA A 17 4.21 -7.92 5.62
N ALA A 18 4.00 -8.41 4.40
CA ALA A 18 5.11 -8.85 3.54
C ALA A 18 6.07 -7.69 3.20
N ALA A 19 5.52 -6.48 2.97
CA ALA A 19 6.34 -5.29 2.75
C ALA A 19 7.15 -4.89 4.00
N VAL A 20 6.56 -4.96 5.20
CA VAL A 20 7.25 -4.72 6.48
C VAL A 20 8.43 -5.67 6.61
N GLN A 21 8.20 -6.97 6.44
CA GLN A 21 9.24 -7.99 6.52
C GLN A 21 10.33 -7.73 5.49
N LYS A 22 9.96 -7.51 4.21
CA LYS A 22 10.93 -7.32 3.13
C LYS A 22 11.78 -6.07 3.29
N LEU A 23 11.21 -4.97 3.75
CA LEU A 23 11.95 -3.74 4.04
C LEU A 23 12.93 -3.94 5.21
N ALA A 24 12.51 -4.66 6.27
CA ALA A 24 13.39 -5.00 7.37
C ALA A 24 14.57 -5.89 6.92
N GLU A 25 14.34 -6.90 6.06
CA GLU A 25 15.38 -7.73 5.44
C GLU A 25 16.38 -6.90 4.61
N GLN A 26 15.93 -5.76 4.04
CA GLN A 26 16.80 -4.83 3.32
C GLN A 26 17.53 -3.82 4.21
N GLY A 27 17.40 -3.95 5.54
CA GLY A 27 18.10 -3.11 6.52
C GLY A 27 17.38 -1.79 6.82
N PHE A 28 16.09 -1.66 6.50
CA PHE A 28 15.28 -0.56 7.04
C PHE A 28 14.86 -0.86 8.47
N ASP A 29 14.87 0.15 9.32
CA ASP A 29 14.00 0.17 10.48
C ASP A 29 12.57 0.41 9.97
N VAL A 30 11.56 -0.25 10.54
CA VAL A 30 10.21 -0.21 10.00
C VAL A 30 9.20 0.15 11.08
N ALA A 31 8.49 1.25 10.86
CA ALA A 31 7.24 1.55 11.53
C ALA A 31 6.08 1.06 10.65
N PHE A 32 5.07 0.46 11.26
CA PHE A 32 3.86 0.09 10.51
C PHE A 32 2.58 0.40 11.27
N THR A 33 1.46 0.52 10.56
CA THR A 33 0.18 0.81 11.20
C THR A 33 -0.82 -0.33 11.07
N TYR A 34 -1.73 -0.43 12.05
CA TYR A 34 -2.87 -1.34 12.10
C TYR A 34 -4.09 -0.63 12.70
N VAL A 35 -5.32 -1.18 12.52
CA VAL A 35 -6.55 -0.58 13.07
C VAL A 35 -7.02 -1.32 14.32
N SER A 36 -7.21 -2.63 14.24
CA SER A 36 -7.94 -3.38 15.29
C SER A 36 -7.07 -4.32 16.11
N ASN A 37 -6.21 -5.07 15.49
CA ASN A 37 -5.40 -6.08 16.17
C ASN A 37 -3.93 -5.77 16.01
N PRO A 38 -3.18 -5.61 17.11
CA PRO A 38 -1.73 -5.64 17.01
C PRO A 38 -1.37 -7.00 16.39
N PRO A 39 -0.44 -7.04 15.44
CA PRO A 39 0.11 -8.32 14.99
C PRO A 39 0.84 -8.99 16.16
N ASP A 40 0.98 -10.31 16.09
CA ASP A 40 1.93 -11.02 16.92
C ASP A 40 3.31 -10.37 16.79
N GLU A 41 4.11 -10.39 17.85
CA GLU A 41 5.45 -9.76 17.85
C GLU A 41 6.21 -10.17 16.58
N GLN A 42 6.49 -9.21 15.72
CA GLN A 42 7.30 -9.46 14.54
C GLN A 42 8.76 -9.44 14.98
N GLU A 43 9.33 -10.62 15.18
CA GLU A 43 10.77 -10.75 15.44
C GLU A 43 11.55 -10.21 14.23
N SER A 44 12.38 -9.22 14.48
CA SER A 44 13.33 -8.72 13.50
C SER A 44 14.41 -9.76 13.25
N THR A 45 14.38 -10.41 12.10
CA THR A 45 15.40 -11.39 11.70
C THR A 45 16.73 -10.76 11.27
N SER A 46 16.76 -9.42 11.09
CA SER A 46 17.90 -8.68 10.48
C SER A 46 18.56 -7.65 11.39
N GLY A 47 18.18 -7.58 12.67
CA GLY A 47 18.64 -6.52 13.59
C GLY A 47 17.95 -5.15 13.34
N SER A 48 16.98 -5.08 12.45
CA SER A 48 16.16 -3.89 12.21
C SER A 48 15.13 -3.71 13.33
N LYS A 49 14.85 -2.47 13.73
CA LYS A 49 13.78 -2.16 14.68
C LYS A 49 12.43 -2.16 13.93
N VAL A 50 11.46 -2.95 14.41
CA VAL A 50 10.10 -3.01 13.83
C VAL A 50 9.08 -2.65 14.92
N VAL A 51 8.25 -1.60 14.68
CA VAL A 51 7.29 -1.10 15.66
C VAL A 51 5.92 -0.86 15.04
N GLY A 52 4.87 -1.37 15.68
CA GLY A 52 3.47 -1.19 15.25
C GLY A 52 2.77 -0.04 15.97
N TYR A 53 1.95 0.72 15.24
CA TYR A 53 1.14 1.83 15.75
C TYR A 53 -0.32 1.63 15.39
N GLN A 54 -1.23 1.86 16.35
CA GLN A 54 -2.65 1.83 16.03
C GLN A 54 -3.08 3.15 15.39
N VAL A 55 -3.61 3.08 14.15
CA VAL A 55 -4.00 4.26 13.38
C VAL A 55 -5.17 3.93 12.46
N ASP A 56 -6.24 4.71 12.55
CA ASP A 56 -7.26 4.81 11.52
C ASP A 56 -6.89 5.96 10.56
N ILE A 57 -6.62 5.62 9.30
CA ILE A 57 -6.23 6.61 8.28
C ILE A 57 -7.37 7.57 7.91
N THR A 58 -8.63 7.25 8.23
CA THR A 58 -9.76 8.15 8.01
C THR A 58 -9.78 9.31 9.00
N ASP A 59 -9.09 9.19 10.15
CA ASP A 59 -8.87 10.26 11.11
C ASP A 59 -7.54 10.98 10.80
N PRO A 60 -7.57 12.21 10.24
CA PRO A 60 -6.36 12.94 9.92
C PRO A 60 -5.51 13.28 11.16
N ALA A 61 -6.10 13.40 12.34
CA ALA A 61 -5.37 13.67 13.57
C ALA A 61 -4.52 12.46 14.00
N GLN A 62 -5.01 11.23 13.81
CA GLN A 62 -4.23 10.03 14.07
C GLN A 62 -3.08 9.90 13.06
N VAL A 63 -3.28 10.25 11.79
CA VAL A 63 -2.21 10.26 10.78
C VAL A 63 -1.12 11.27 11.15
N VAL A 64 -1.48 12.47 11.58
CA VAL A 64 -0.51 13.46 12.10
C VAL A 64 0.30 12.90 13.27
N LYS A 65 -0.39 12.32 14.25
CA LYS A 65 0.23 11.79 15.47
C LYS A 65 1.23 10.68 15.18
N VAL A 66 0.92 9.76 14.25
CA VAL A 66 1.83 8.65 13.95
C VAL A 66 3.12 9.14 13.28
N PHE A 67 3.08 10.11 12.37
CA PHE A 67 4.31 10.68 11.82
C PHE A 67 5.21 11.28 12.91
N SER A 68 4.61 12.00 13.86
CA SER A 68 5.36 12.58 14.99
C SER A 68 5.91 11.49 15.92
N ALA A 69 5.09 10.49 16.27
CA ALA A 69 5.52 9.39 17.13
C ALA A 69 6.68 8.59 16.49
N VAL A 70 6.55 8.23 15.22
CA VAL A 70 7.60 7.52 14.47
C VAL A 70 8.88 8.32 14.42
N SER A 71 8.82 9.64 14.15
CA SER A 71 10.03 10.48 14.13
C SER A 71 10.71 10.56 15.50
N ASN A 72 9.93 10.59 16.59
CA ASN A 72 10.47 10.58 17.95
C ASN A 72 11.10 9.24 18.32
N ASP A 73 10.40 8.13 18.04
CA ASP A 73 10.81 6.79 18.46
C ASP A 73 12.02 6.26 17.67
N PHE A 74 12.19 6.71 16.44
CA PHE A 74 13.31 6.32 15.55
C PHE A 74 14.39 7.40 15.41
N GLY A 75 14.14 8.61 15.92
CA GLY A 75 15.08 9.73 15.87
C GLY A 75 15.25 10.37 14.49
N SER A 76 14.42 10.01 13.52
CA SER A 76 14.45 10.56 12.15
C SER A 76 13.08 10.52 11.49
N ALA A 77 12.89 11.36 10.48
CA ALA A 77 11.73 11.26 9.60
C ALA A 77 11.87 10.06 8.64
N PRO A 78 10.76 9.49 8.12
CA PRO A 78 10.82 8.37 7.20
C PRO A 78 11.56 8.67 5.89
N ASP A 79 12.43 7.76 5.46
CA ASP A 79 13.00 7.73 4.10
C ASP A 79 12.01 7.18 3.07
N CYS A 80 11.10 6.30 3.52
CA CYS A 80 10.09 5.70 2.68
C CYS A 80 8.73 5.66 3.39
N VAL A 81 7.67 6.04 2.66
CA VAL A 81 6.28 5.83 3.11
C VAL A 81 5.56 4.91 2.12
N VAL A 82 4.96 3.84 2.63
CA VAL A 82 4.11 2.92 1.86
C VAL A 82 2.66 3.12 2.25
N ALA A 83 1.87 3.71 1.38
CA ALA A 83 0.43 3.91 1.54
C ALA A 83 -0.31 2.67 1.00
N ASN A 84 -0.43 1.63 1.84
CA ASN A 84 -1.02 0.34 1.49
C ASN A 84 -2.42 0.14 2.11
N ALA A 85 -2.72 0.76 3.24
CA ALA A 85 -4.00 0.60 3.92
C ALA A 85 -5.19 0.81 2.97
N GLY A 86 -6.17 -0.07 3.05
CA GLY A 86 -7.37 -0.02 2.23
C GLY A 86 -8.31 -1.18 2.54
N ILE A 87 -9.53 -1.05 2.02
CA ILE A 87 -10.59 -2.05 2.18
C ILE A 87 -11.18 -2.45 0.85
N ASN A 88 -11.87 -3.57 0.85
CA ASN A 88 -12.84 -3.94 -0.17
C ASN A 88 -14.21 -4.14 0.49
N VAL A 89 -15.25 -4.21 -0.34
CA VAL A 89 -16.63 -4.49 0.07
C VAL A 89 -17.22 -5.53 -0.90
N PRO A 90 -18.34 -6.18 -0.58
CA PRO A 90 -18.97 -7.10 -1.51
C PRO A 90 -19.18 -6.48 -2.90
N PRO A 91 -18.80 -7.18 -3.99
CA PRO A 91 -18.98 -6.68 -5.35
C PRO A 91 -20.46 -6.61 -5.73
N GLY A 92 -20.78 -5.69 -6.64
CA GLY A 92 -22.13 -5.55 -7.16
C GLY A 92 -22.18 -4.65 -8.38
N PRO A 93 -23.21 -4.81 -9.26
CA PRO A 93 -23.39 -3.94 -10.42
C PRO A 93 -23.63 -2.50 -9.98
N VAL A 94 -23.20 -1.53 -10.77
CA VAL A 94 -23.31 -0.10 -10.43
C VAL A 94 -24.76 0.31 -10.17
N ALA A 95 -25.71 -0.25 -10.92
CA ALA A 95 -27.13 0.08 -10.79
C ALA A 95 -27.70 -0.24 -9.39
N ASP A 96 -27.22 -1.34 -8.77
CA ASP A 96 -27.74 -1.86 -7.50
C ASP A 96 -26.68 -1.79 -6.38
N PHE A 97 -25.61 -1.04 -6.59
CA PHE A 97 -24.53 -0.98 -5.62
C PHE A 97 -24.95 -0.26 -4.35
N ASN A 98 -24.67 -0.85 -3.20
CA ASN A 98 -25.03 -0.27 -1.92
C ASN A 98 -24.27 1.07 -1.67
N ASN A 99 -25.03 2.14 -1.46
CA ASN A 99 -24.48 3.49 -1.28
C ASN A 99 -23.57 3.63 -0.05
N ASP A 100 -23.86 2.92 1.04
CA ASP A 100 -23.03 3.00 2.25
C ASP A 100 -21.70 2.26 2.05
N ASN A 101 -21.72 1.14 1.32
CA ASN A 101 -20.48 0.47 0.88
C ASN A 101 -19.65 1.37 -0.03
N PHE A 102 -20.30 2.12 -0.95
CA PHE A 102 -19.59 3.07 -1.79
C PHE A 102 -18.95 4.20 -0.98
N ARG A 103 -19.71 4.81 -0.06
CA ARG A 103 -19.17 5.85 0.84
C ARG A 103 -18.00 5.32 1.66
N LYS A 104 -18.11 4.09 2.20
CA LYS A 104 -17.02 3.46 2.97
C LYS A 104 -15.76 3.24 2.12
N LEU A 105 -15.92 2.82 0.86
CA LEU A 105 -14.77 2.71 -0.06
C LEU A 105 -14.11 4.07 -0.30
N VAL A 106 -14.88 5.11 -0.55
CA VAL A 106 -14.37 6.48 -0.76
C VAL A 106 -13.66 6.98 0.50
N GLU A 107 -14.28 6.80 1.66
CA GLU A 107 -13.74 7.27 2.93
C GLU A 107 -12.38 6.65 3.25
N VAL A 108 -12.27 5.34 3.12
CA VAL A 108 -11.00 4.65 3.47
C VAL A 108 -9.99 4.74 2.32
N ASN A 109 -10.39 4.33 1.10
CA ASN A 109 -9.43 4.13 0.00
C ASN A 109 -9.03 5.42 -0.70
N LEU A 110 -9.80 6.50 -0.54
CA LEU A 110 -9.50 7.79 -1.17
C LEU A 110 -9.21 8.86 -0.12
N VAL A 111 -10.15 9.18 0.79
CA VAL A 111 -9.96 10.25 1.79
C VAL A 111 -8.86 9.85 2.78
N GLY A 112 -8.93 8.65 3.36
CA GLY A 112 -7.91 8.14 4.27
C GLY A 112 -6.54 8.01 3.60
N ALA A 113 -6.51 7.49 2.36
CA ALA A 113 -5.26 7.43 1.60
C ALA A 113 -4.70 8.82 1.28
N PHE A 114 -5.55 9.82 1.00
CA PHE A 114 -5.15 11.21 0.82
C PHE A 114 -4.54 11.79 2.10
N ASN A 115 -5.11 11.53 3.28
CA ASN A 115 -4.52 11.94 4.55
C ASN A 115 -3.09 11.42 4.70
N VAL A 116 -2.87 10.14 4.35
CA VAL A 116 -1.52 9.54 4.37
C VAL A 116 -0.59 10.25 3.38
N LEU A 117 -1.01 10.45 2.12
CA LEU A 117 -0.19 11.12 1.10
C LEU A 117 0.15 12.55 1.49
N GLN A 118 -0.82 13.30 2.02
CA GLN A 118 -0.60 14.70 2.43
C GLN A 118 0.49 14.81 3.49
N HIS A 119 0.49 13.90 4.48
CA HIS A 119 1.50 13.89 5.53
C HIS A 119 2.81 13.27 5.07
N ALA A 120 2.79 12.28 4.18
CA ALA A 120 3.99 11.77 3.54
C ALA A 120 4.72 12.86 2.74
N ALA A 121 3.99 13.67 1.96
CA ALA A 121 4.56 14.78 1.20
C ALA A 121 5.31 15.79 2.08
N ARG A 122 4.81 16.03 3.29
CA ARG A 122 5.40 16.99 4.23
C ARG A 122 6.61 16.44 4.98
N ASN A 123 6.59 15.13 5.30
CA ASN A 123 7.46 14.54 6.32
C ASN A 123 8.50 13.54 5.77
N VAL A 124 8.35 13.04 4.52
CA VAL A 124 9.38 12.16 3.92
C VAL A 124 10.65 12.96 3.70
N GLN A 125 11.78 12.35 4.01
CA GLN A 125 13.10 12.96 3.84
C GLN A 125 13.40 13.30 2.37
N GLU A 126 14.27 14.30 2.17
CA GLU A 126 14.82 14.62 0.84
C GLU A 126 15.47 13.38 0.21
N GLY A 127 15.21 13.15 -1.07
CA GLY A 127 15.69 11.96 -1.79
C GLY A 127 14.96 10.65 -1.44
N GLY A 128 13.91 10.70 -0.62
CA GLY A 128 13.13 9.57 -0.17
C GLY A 128 12.17 8.99 -1.22
N ALA A 129 11.25 8.12 -0.78
CA ALA A 129 10.27 7.47 -1.64
C ALA A 129 8.87 7.43 -1.02
N ILE A 130 7.84 7.61 -1.85
CA ILE A 130 6.44 7.41 -1.48
C ILE A 130 5.86 6.38 -2.44
N ILE A 131 5.25 5.31 -1.91
CA ILE A 131 4.74 4.18 -2.68
C ILE A 131 3.28 3.96 -2.32
N GLY A 132 2.38 4.06 -3.30
CA GLY A 132 0.96 3.77 -3.12
C GLY A 132 0.60 2.38 -3.63
N VAL A 133 -0.14 1.58 -2.84
CA VAL A 133 -0.65 0.30 -3.31
C VAL A 133 -2.04 0.51 -3.91
N THR A 134 -2.14 0.27 -5.22
CA THR A 134 -3.34 0.43 -6.05
C THR A 134 -3.92 -0.93 -6.45
N THR A 135 -4.32 -1.13 -7.68
CA THR A 135 -4.81 -2.41 -8.21
C THR A 135 -4.76 -2.45 -9.74
N THR A 136 -4.47 -3.59 -10.31
CA THR A 136 -4.60 -3.86 -11.75
C THR A 136 -6.03 -3.62 -12.26
N LEU A 137 -7.05 -3.69 -11.39
CA LEU A 137 -8.46 -3.43 -11.75
C LEU A 137 -8.71 -2.00 -12.28
N VAL A 138 -7.79 -1.08 -12.13
CA VAL A 138 -7.85 0.23 -12.80
C VAL A 138 -7.72 0.09 -14.33
N ARG A 139 -7.04 -0.96 -14.79
CA ARG A 139 -6.79 -1.26 -16.22
C ARG A 139 -7.58 -2.46 -16.71
N PHE A 140 -7.85 -3.41 -15.83
CA PHE A 140 -8.66 -4.60 -16.10
C PHE A 140 -10.09 -4.39 -15.60
N ALA A 141 -11.02 -4.11 -16.50
CA ALA A 141 -12.42 -3.93 -16.15
C ALA A 141 -13.06 -5.27 -15.71
N ALA A 142 -13.48 -5.34 -14.47
CA ALA A 142 -14.18 -6.51 -13.92
C ALA A 142 -15.60 -6.11 -13.47
N PRO A 143 -16.66 -6.81 -13.93
CA PRO A 143 -18.03 -6.55 -13.50
C PRO A 143 -18.15 -6.59 -11.96
N GLY A 144 -18.90 -5.64 -11.40
CA GLY A 144 -19.13 -5.54 -9.96
C GLY A 144 -18.02 -4.88 -9.15
N LEU A 145 -16.84 -4.61 -9.72
CA LEU A 145 -15.70 -4.00 -9.03
C LEU A 145 -15.45 -2.54 -9.42
N GLY A 146 -16.34 -1.95 -10.22
CA GLY A 146 -16.24 -0.55 -10.66
C GLY A 146 -16.06 0.46 -9.52
N PRO A 147 -16.87 0.44 -8.45
CA PRO A 147 -16.75 1.36 -7.32
C PRO A 147 -15.41 1.27 -6.59
N TYR A 148 -14.90 0.07 -6.36
CA TYR A 148 -13.55 -0.15 -5.79
C TYR A 148 -12.47 0.38 -6.73
N SER A 149 -12.53 0.01 -8.01
CA SER A 149 -11.55 0.43 -9.03
C SER A 149 -11.51 1.94 -9.19
N ALA A 150 -12.67 2.62 -9.10
CA ALA A 150 -12.75 4.08 -9.17
C ALA A 150 -11.96 4.76 -8.04
N THR A 151 -12.06 4.25 -6.79
CA THR A 151 -11.26 4.82 -5.68
C THR A 151 -9.76 4.64 -5.90
N LYS A 152 -9.34 3.50 -6.43
CA LYS A 152 -7.93 3.23 -6.73
C LYS A 152 -7.42 4.00 -7.96
N ALA A 153 -8.27 4.25 -8.95
CA ALA A 153 -7.94 5.11 -10.09
C ALA A 153 -7.72 6.57 -9.65
N ALA A 154 -8.59 7.09 -8.79
CA ALA A 154 -8.41 8.42 -8.19
C ALA A 154 -7.10 8.50 -7.40
N PHE A 155 -6.76 7.47 -6.63
CA PHE A 155 -5.50 7.40 -5.89
C PHE A 155 -4.28 7.40 -6.82
N GLU A 156 -4.31 6.67 -7.96
CA GLU A 156 -3.24 6.73 -8.97
C GLU A 156 -3.07 8.14 -9.56
N CYS A 157 -4.15 8.89 -9.76
CA CYS A 157 -4.07 10.28 -10.22
C CYS A 157 -3.32 11.16 -9.20
N LEU A 158 -3.61 11.01 -7.90
CA LEU A 158 -2.91 11.73 -6.84
C LEU A 158 -1.41 11.41 -6.84
N LEU A 159 -1.02 10.15 -6.94
CA LEU A 159 0.39 9.75 -6.97
C LEU A 159 1.15 10.39 -8.14
N ARG A 160 0.55 10.44 -9.34
CA ARG A 160 1.20 11.03 -10.52
C ARG A 160 1.36 12.54 -10.41
N SER A 161 0.36 13.25 -9.87
CA SER A 161 0.46 14.69 -9.59
C SER A 161 1.55 14.98 -8.57
N MET A 162 1.49 14.27 -7.45
CA MET A 162 2.43 14.42 -6.34
C MET A 162 3.89 14.18 -6.72
N GLN A 163 4.16 13.28 -7.71
CA GLN A 163 5.51 13.12 -8.26
C GLN A 163 6.04 14.42 -8.84
N LYS A 164 5.22 15.19 -9.54
CA LYS A 164 5.65 16.48 -10.15
C LYS A 164 5.91 17.52 -9.07
N GLU A 165 5.10 17.52 -8.02
CA GLU A 165 5.20 18.46 -6.90
C GLU A 165 6.47 18.22 -6.06
N LEU A 166 6.86 16.95 -5.87
CA LEU A 166 7.97 16.57 -5.00
C LEU A 166 9.32 16.36 -5.71
N ALA A 167 9.35 16.49 -7.04
CA ALA A 167 10.56 16.29 -7.83
C ALA A 167 11.73 17.19 -7.38
N GLY A 168 11.45 18.46 -7.02
CA GLY A 168 12.46 19.41 -6.53
C GLY A 168 13.11 18.99 -5.21
N ARG A 169 12.47 18.12 -4.43
CA ARG A 169 13.00 17.52 -3.21
C ARG A 169 13.71 16.18 -3.46
N GLY A 170 13.83 15.75 -4.71
CA GLY A 170 14.38 14.43 -5.07
C GLY A 170 13.52 13.25 -4.62
N ILE A 171 12.29 13.46 -4.17
CA ILE A 171 11.39 12.40 -3.68
C ILE A 171 10.74 11.71 -4.88
N ARG A 172 10.81 10.39 -4.90
CA ARG A 172 10.16 9.55 -5.92
C ARG A 172 8.80 9.09 -5.43
N VAL A 173 7.76 9.32 -6.23
CA VAL A 173 6.40 8.86 -5.95
C VAL A 173 5.99 7.86 -7.01
N ASN A 174 5.66 6.63 -6.60
CA ASN A 174 5.25 5.56 -7.50
C ASN A 174 4.05 4.79 -6.95
N GLY A 175 3.38 4.07 -7.82
CA GLY A 175 2.34 3.12 -7.45
C GLY A 175 2.74 1.68 -7.74
N VAL A 176 2.19 0.76 -6.97
CA VAL A 176 2.21 -0.68 -7.23
C VAL A 176 0.77 -1.13 -7.42
N ALA A 177 0.47 -1.74 -8.56
CA ALA A 177 -0.87 -2.18 -8.93
C ALA A 177 -0.91 -3.71 -9.04
N PRO A 178 -1.11 -4.44 -7.93
CA PRO A 178 -1.13 -5.91 -7.95
C PRO A 178 -2.32 -6.46 -8.73
N GLY A 179 -2.14 -7.65 -9.30
CA GLY A 179 -3.21 -8.54 -9.71
C GLY A 179 -3.87 -9.23 -8.49
N PRO A 180 -4.60 -10.34 -8.70
CA PRO A 180 -5.07 -11.19 -7.61
C PRO A 180 -3.89 -11.72 -6.79
N VAL A 181 -3.85 -11.40 -5.50
CA VAL A 181 -2.81 -11.82 -4.54
C VAL A 181 -3.46 -12.53 -3.37
N ASP A 182 -2.88 -13.64 -2.95
CA ASP A 182 -3.39 -14.50 -1.88
C ASP A 182 -3.27 -13.80 -0.51
N THR A 183 -4.32 -13.11 -0.14
CA THR A 183 -4.46 -12.36 1.11
C THR A 183 -5.86 -12.57 1.68
N ASP A 184 -6.04 -12.32 2.97
CA ASP A 184 -7.37 -12.34 3.60
C ASP A 184 -8.36 -11.41 2.88
N LEU A 185 -7.89 -10.22 2.46
CA LEU A 185 -8.70 -9.28 1.70
C LEU A 185 -9.18 -9.87 0.36
N PHE A 186 -8.32 -10.59 -0.35
CA PHE A 186 -8.66 -11.25 -1.60
C PHE A 186 -9.58 -12.45 -1.38
N ARG A 187 -9.35 -13.26 -0.33
CA ARG A 187 -10.14 -14.46 -0.01
C ARG A 187 -11.49 -14.13 0.59
N SER A 188 -11.66 -12.96 1.17
CA SER A 188 -12.92 -12.57 1.83
C SER A 188 -14.11 -12.69 0.88
N GLY A 189 -15.08 -13.51 1.26
CA GLY A 189 -16.31 -13.76 0.48
C GLY A 189 -16.13 -14.59 -0.79
N LYS A 190 -14.97 -15.24 -1.00
CA LYS A 190 -14.70 -16.13 -2.13
C LYS A 190 -14.66 -17.59 -1.69
N ASP A 191 -15.29 -18.44 -2.46
CA ASP A 191 -15.10 -19.89 -2.45
C ASP A 191 -13.86 -20.29 -3.28
N GLU A 192 -13.45 -21.53 -3.19
CA GLU A 192 -12.29 -22.05 -3.92
C GLU A 192 -12.47 -21.92 -5.44
N ALA A 193 -13.68 -22.08 -5.95
CA ALA A 193 -13.96 -21.93 -7.37
C ALA A 193 -13.74 -20.48 -7.85
N ALA A 194 -14.06 -19.49 -7.02
CA ALA A 194 -13.78 -18.07 -7.33
C ALA A 194 -12.27 -17.77 -7.29
N VAL A 195 -11.53 -18.40 -6.38
CA VAL A 195 -10.06 -18.32 -6.33
C VAL A 195 -9.46 -18.91 -7.59
N GLN A 196 -9.90 -20.10 -8.01
CA GLN A 196 -9.44 -20.75 -9.24
C GLN A 196 -9.78 -19.95 -10.50
N ARG A 197 -10.95 -19.34 -10.58
CA ARG A 197 -11.27 -18.40 -11.68
C ARG A 197 -10.31 -17.21 -11.72
N SER A 198 -9.95 -16.69 -10.56
CA SER A 198 -8.97 -15.59 -10.47
C SER A 198 -7.57 -16.04 -10.89
N ALA A 199 -7.16 -17.25 -10.50
CA ALA A 199 -5.89 -17.85 -10.91
C ALA A 199 -5.80 -18.06 -12.42
N ALA A 200 -6.87 -18.52 -13.04
CA ALA A 200 -6.96 -18.78 -14.48
C ALA A 200 -6.88 -17.50 -15.36
N MET A 201 -7.09 -16.32 -14.78
CA MET A 201 -6.89 -15.05 -15.50
C MET A 201 -5.41 -14.74 -15.77
N SER A 202 -4.49 -15.27 -14.97
CA SER A 202 -3.06 -15.14 -15.19
C SER A 202 -2.54 -16.25 -16.12
N PRO A 203 -1.66 -15.94 -17.09
CA PRO A 203 -0.94 -16.96 -17.86
C PRO A 203 -0.17 -17.98 -17.00
N PHE A 204 0.16 -17.65 -15.77
CA PHE A 204 0.80 -18.57 -14.82
C PHE A 204 -0.17 -19.50 -14.10
N ASN A 205 -1.49 -19.40 -14.34
CA ASN A 205 -2.54 -20.20 -13.70
C ASN A 205 -2.48 -20.23 -12.17
N ARG A 206 -2.10 -19.12 -11.56
CA ARG A 206 -2.07 -18.95 -10.11
C ARG A 206 -2.35 -17.51 -9.70
N VAL A 207 -2.76 -17.32 -8.48
CA VAL A 207 -2.72 -16.01 -7.80
C VAL A 207 -1.28 -15.68 -7.38
N GLY A 208 -0.96 -14.40 -7.26
CA GLY A 208 0.31 -13.92 -6.74
C GLY A 208 0.42 -14.16 -5.23
N LYS A 209 1.64 -14.10 -4.72
CA LYS A 209 1.92 -14.12 -3.27
C LYS A 209 2.17 -12.70 -2.78
N PRO A 210 1.84 -12.37 -1.52
CA PRO A 210 2.17 -11.07 -0.92
C PRO A 210 3.64 -10.70 -1.06
N GLU A 211 4.54 -11.67 -0.90
CA GLU A 211 5.99 -11.50 -0.99
C GLU A 211 6.44 -11.04 -2.37
N GLU A 212 5.79 -11.51 -3.45
CA GLU A 212 6.09 -11.09 -4.82
C GLU A 212 5.77 -9.61 -5.05
N VAL A 213 4.73 -9.09 -4.40
CA VAL A 213 4.40 -7.66 -4.42
C VAL A 213 5.36 -6.86 -3.55
N ALA A 214 5.73 -7.41 -2.38
CA ALA A 214 6.67 -6.79 -1.46
C ALA A 214 8.06 -6.58 -2.07
N GLU A 215 8.53 -7.49 -2.95
CA GLU A 215 9.78 -7.31 -3.71
C GLU A 215 9.74 -6.04 -4.58
N VAL A 216 8.60 -5.78 -5.24
CA VAL A 216 8.43 -4.57 -6.06
C VAL A 216 8.38 -3.31 -5.19
N ILE A 217 7.70 -3.37 -4.03
CA ILE A 217 7.68 -2.27 -3.07
C ILE A 217 9.10 -1.97 -2.58
N ALA A 218 9.84 -2.99 -2.18
CA ALA A 218 11.22 -2.86 -1.68
C ALA A 218 12.19 -2.35 -2.76
N PHE A 219 12.03 -2.79 -4.02
CA PHE A 219 12.76 -2.20 -5.16
C PHE A 219 12.48 -0.70 -5.28
N LEU A 220 11.20 -0.29 -5.24
CA LEU A 220 10.82 1.12 -5.36
C LEU A 220 11.27 1.96 -4.15
N ALA A 221 11.39 1.39 -2.96
CA ALA A 221 11.96 2.04 -1.78
C ALA A 221 13.47 2.24 -1.87
N SER A 222 14.15 1.41 -2.65
CA SER A 222 15.61 1.37 -2.73
C SER A 222 16.20 2.38 -3.73
N PRO A 223 17.51 2.72 -3.62
CA PRO A 223 18.20 3.53 -4.62
C PRO A 223 18.27 2.89 -6.02
N LYS A 224 18.03 1.59 -6.15
CA LYS A 224 18.03 0.87 -7.44
C LYS A 224 16.94 1.39 -8.38
N SER A 225 15.90 2.02 -7.85
CA SER A 225 14.80 2.64 -8.62
C SER A 225 14.97 4.15 -8.81
N SER A 226 16.21 4.67 -8.78
CA SER A 226 16.50 6.11 -8.84
C SER A 226 15.92 6.85 -10.06
N TRP A 227 15.68 6.13 -11.17
CA TRP A 227 15.07 6.70 -12.38
C TRP A 227 13.62 6.25 -12.59
N VAL A 228 12.99 5.62 -11.57
CA VAL A 228 11.58 5.22 -11.60
C VAL A 228 10.77 6.22 -10.76
N ALA A 229 10.03 7.10 -11.46
CA ALA A 229 9.28 8.18 -10.84
C ALA A 229 7.96 8.42 -11.60
N GLY A 230 6.85 8.55 -10.87
CA GLY A 230 5.51 8.74 -11.43
C GLY A 230 4.94 7.50 -12.12
N GLN A 231 5.51 6.32 -11.88
CA GLN A 231 5.12 5.08 -12.54
C GLN A 231 4.13 4.28 -11.69
N ILE A 232 3.29 3.50 -12.37
CA ILE A 232 2.44 2.49 -11.75
C ILE A 232 2.94 1.12 -12.24
N VAL A 233 3.70 0.44 -11.39
CA VAL A 233 4.26 -0.88 -11.67
C VAL A 233 3.21 -1.95 -11.37
N GLN A 234 3.05 -2.92 -12.25
CA GLN A 234 1.97 -3.90 -12.20
C GLN A 234 2.47 -5.34 -11.99
N PRO A 235 2.75 -5.78 -10.75
CA PRO A 235 3.00 -7.19 -10.44
C PRO A 235 1.67 -7.97 -10.47
N ASN A 236 1.23 -8.39 -11.66
CA ASN A 236 -0.10 -8.96 -11.87
C ASN A 236 -0.08 -10.33 -12.58
N GLY A 237 1.10 -10.92 -12.77
CA GLY A 237 1.22 -12.22 -13.42
C GLY A 237 0.78 -12.23 -14.90
N GLY A 238 0.90 -11.09 -15.60
CA GLY A 238 0.55 -10.98 -17.03
C GLY A 238 -0.96 -10.86 -17.29
N LEU A 239 -1.75 -10.40 -16.30
CA LEU A 239 -3.20 -10.22 -16.44
C LEU A 239 -3.56 -9.11 -17.44
N VAL A 240 -2.77 -8.05 -17.50
CA VAL A 240 -2.86 -6.93 -18.47
C VAL A 240 -1.47 -6.47 -18.88
#